data_cecbcd96e1f59964bcd4d2479c60d982
#
_entry.id   cecbcd96e1f59964bcd4d2479c60d982
#
_cell.length_a   1.000
_cell.length_b   1.000
_cell.length_c   1.000
_cell.angle_alpha   90.00
_cell.angle_beta   90.00
_cell.angle_gamma   90.00
#
_symmetry.space_group_name_H-M   'P 1'
#
loop_
_entity.id
_entity.type
_entity.pdbx_description
1 polymer ?
#
loop_
_entity_poly.entity_id
_entity_poly.type
_entity_poly.pdbx_seq_one_letter_code
_entity_poly.pdbx_strand_id
1 'polypeptide(L)'
;LSIYAEHLKQTICKELNSTESEKPLAGLKIVVDAGNGDAGFFVDKILIPLGANTEGSEFLEPDGMFPNHIPNPENKQAMQAIQKATIQNKADLGLIFDTDVDRMSAVFHTGEEVNRDSIIALFSAILAPDFPGSTIVTDSVTSDRLTFFLEKKLGLKHLRYMRGYKNVIDKCRELNEKGIVSPLAMETSGHGALKDNYYLDDGAF
;
A
#
# COMPACT_ATOMS: atom_id res chain seq x y z
N LEU A 1 10.95 15.85 -0.17
CA LEU A 1 10.65 14.72 -1.04
C LEU A 1 11.86 13.81 -1.31
N SER A 2 13.05 14.38 -1.69
CA SER A 2 14.22 13.54 -2.04
C SER A 2 14.70 12.62 -0.90
N ILE A 3 14.68 13.09 0.35
CA ILE A 3 15.04 12.27 1.52
C ILE A 3 14.04 11.13 1.70
N TYR A 4 12.76 11.41 1.53
CA TYR A 4 11.70 10.41 1.63
C TYR A 4 11.80 9.34 0.53
N ALA A 5 11.98 9.78 -0.72
CA ALA A 5 12.16 8.85 -1.84
C ALA A 5 13.40 7.95 -1.66
N GLU A 6 14.49 8.51 -1.11
CA GLU A 6 15.68 7.73 -0.78
C GLU A 6 15.40 6.68 0.31
N HIS A 7 14.64 7.06 1.34
CA HIS A 7 14.21 6.12 2.40
C HIS A 7 13.38 4.97 1.82
N LEU A 8 12.40 5.25 0.95
CA LEU A 8 11.58 4.21 0.30
C LEU A 8 12.43 3.27 -0.56
N LYS A 9 13.36 3.82 -1.37
CA LYS A 9 14.28 2.98 -2.17
C LYS A 9 15.14 2.07 -1.30
N GLN A 10 15.71 2.61 -0.23
CA GLN A 10 16.52 1.84 0.71
C GLN A 10 15.71 0.73 1.39
N THR A 11 14.45 1.01 1.75
CA THR A 11 13.54 0.01 2.31
C THR A 11 13.29 -1.12 1.32
N ILE A 12 12.93 -0.80 0.06
CA ILE A 12 12.72 -1.81 -0.99
C ILE A 12 14.00 -2.64 -1.22
N CYS A 13 15.15 -1.99 -1.33
CA CYS A 13 16.43 -2.69 -1.52
C CYS A 13 16.74 -3.62 -0.36
N LYS A 14 16.53 -3.17 0.87
CA LYS A 14 16.76 -3.97 2.09
C LYS A 14 15.87 -5.21 2.11
N GLU A 15 14.56 -5.05 1.86
CA GLU A 15 13.61 -6.17 1.89
C GLU A 15 13.87 -7.19 0.76
N LEU A 16 14.41 -6.73 -0.37
CA LEU A 16 14.81 -7.61 -1.48
C LEU A 16 16.26 -8.12 -1.38
N ASN A 17 16.97 -7.81 -0.29
CA ASN A 17 18.39 -8.12 -0.12
C ASN A 17 19.25 -7.70 -1.32
N SER A 18 19.04 -6.49 -1.83
CA SER A 18 19.66 -5.95 -3.03
C SER A 18 20.13 -4.50 -2.83
N THR A 19 20.68 -3.92 -3.87
CA THR A 19 21.11 -2.51 -3.92
C THR A 19 20.47 -1.80 -5.10
N GLU A 20 20.40 -0.47 -5.06
CA GLU A 20 19.87 0.33 -6.17
C GLU A 20 20.65 0.09 -7.49
N SER A 21 21.95 -0.14 -7.40
CA SER A 21 22.81 -0.42 -8.56
C SER A 21 22.50 -1.76 -9.23
N GLU A 22 21.95 -2.72 -8.49
CA GLU A 22 21.53 -4.02 -9.00
C GLU A 22 20.16 -3.99 -9.68
N LYS A 23 19.47 -2.85 -9.60
CA LYS A 23 18.15 -2.68 -10.22
C LYS A 23 17.16 -3.78 -9.77
N PRO A 24 16.80 -3.86 -8.47
CA PRO A 24 16.04 -4.99 -7.91
C PRO A 24 14.65 -5.19 -8.53
N LEU A 25 14.10 -4.18 -9.19
CA LEU A 25 12.82 -4.28 -9.89
C LEU A 25 12.96 -4.49 -11.41
N ALA A 26 14.19 -4.78 -11.91
CA ALA A 26 14.41 -5.03 -13.31
C ALA A 26 13.63 -6.28 -13.78
N GLY A 27 12.95 -6.13 -14.91
CA GLY A 27 12.07 -7.17 -15.47
C GLY A 27 10.62 -7.09 -15.01
N LEU A 28 10.31 -6.30 -14.00
CA LEU A 28 8.92 -6.02 -13.60
C LEU A 28 8.37 -4.81 -14.35
N LYS A 29 7.13 -4.92 -14.79
CA LYS A 29 6.35 -3.81 -15.32
C LYS A 29 5.31 -3.37 -14.30
N ILE A 30 5.47 -2.17 -13.76
CA ILE A 30 4.61 -1.61 -12.72
C ILE A 30 4.04 -0.29 -13.21
N VAL A 31 2.73 -0.22 -13.39
CA VAL A 31 2.04 1.01 -13.78
C VAL A 31 1.44 1.71 -12.57
N VAL A 32 1.48 3.02 -12.57
CA VAL A 32 0.98 3.86 -11.49
C VAL A 32 -0.11 4.79 -12.03
N ASP A 33 -1.21 4.89 -11.32
CA ASP A 33 -2.20 5.94 -11.48
C ASP A 33 -2.09 6.91 -10.29
N ALA A 34 -1.56 8.11 -10.56
CA ALA A 34 -1.42 9.15 -9.55
C ALA A 34 -2.65 10.05 -9.44
N GLY A 35 -3.67 9.87 -10.29
CA GLY A 35 -4.91 10.64 -10.27
C GLY A 35 -4.73 12.16 -10.36
N ASN A 36 -3.62 12.65 -10.90
CA ASN A 36 -3.19 14.04 -10.83
C ASN A 36 -2.96 14.57 -9.39
N GLY A 37 -2.71 13.67 -8.44
CA GLY A 37 -2.22 13.97 -7.10
C GLY A 37 -0.68 13.95 -7.02
N ASP A 38 -0.15 13.75 -5.84
CA ASP A 38 1.29 13.87 -5.57
C ASP A 38 2.09 12.58 -5.87
N ALA A 39 1.43 11.46 -6.23
CA ALA A 39 2.09 10.15 -6.38
C ALA A 39 3.01 10.01 -7.61
N GLY A 40 3.06 10.97 -8.53
CA GLY A 40 3.96 10.93 -9.70
C GLY A 40 5.43 10.70 -9.33
N PHE A 41 5.87 11.20 -8.18
CA PHE A 41 7.24 10.98 -7.69
C PHE A 41 7.59 9.50 -7.49
N PHE A 42 6.62 8.64 -7.23
CA PHE A 42 6.84 7.22 -7.01
C PHE A 42 7.40 6.56 -8.28
N VAL A 43 6.92 6.99 -9.44
CA VAL A 43 7.44 6.56 -10.75
C VAL A 43 8.88 7.04 -10.95
N ASP A 44 9.10 8.36 -10.90
CA ASP A 44 10.37 8.98 -11.31
C ASP A 44 11.49 8.77 -10.30
N LYS A 45 11.18 8.77 -9.00
CA LYS A 45 12.18 8.76 -7.94
C LYS A 45 12.38 7.39 -7.29
N ILE A 46 11.48 6.44 -7.53
CA ILE A 46 11.53 5.12 -6.89
C ILE A 46 11.55 4.00 -7.92
N LEU A 47 10.48 3.82 -8.70
CA LEU A 47 10.35 2.67 -9.58
C LEU A 47 11.38 2.66 -10.71
N ILE A 48 11.54 3.77 -11.43
CA ILE A 48 12.53 3.88 -12.52
C ILE A 48 13.97 3.71 -12.02
N PRO A 49 14.40 4.41 -10.94
CA PRO A 49 15.72 4.19 -10.36
C PRO A 49 15.99 2.75 -9.95
N LEU A 50 14.99 2.03 -9.44
CA LEU A 50 15.10 0.62 -9.08
C LEU A 50 14.97 -0.37 -10.25
N GLY A 51 14.75 0.13 -11.48
CA GLY A 51 14.79 -0.64 -12.72
C GLY A 51 13.45 -1.15 -13.23
N ALA A 52 12.33 -0.79 -12.62
CA ALA A 52 11.00 -1.16 -13.12
C ALA A 52 10.69 -0.48 -14.48
N ASN A 53 9.97 -1.17 -15.35
CA ASN A 53 9.33 -0.57 -16.51
C ASN A 53 7.99 0.05 -16.05
N THR A 54 7.86 1.36 -16.22
CA THR A 54 6.68 2.12 -15.79
C THR A 54 5.83 2.64 -16.96
N GLU A 55 6.11 2.19 -18.17
CA GLU A 55 5.36 2.58 -19.37
C GLU A 55 3.89 2.18 -19.24
N GLY A 56 3.00 3.16 -19.41
CA GLY A 56 1.56 3.02 -19.22
C GLY A 56 1.07 3.55 -17.88
N SER A 57 1.94 4.15 -17.05
CA SER A 57 1.52 4.93 -15.90
C SER A 57 0.76 6.18 -16.34
N GLU A 58 -0.27 6.58 -15.58
CA GLU A 58 -1.23 7.60 -15.99
C GLU A 58 -1.34 8.72 -14.94
N PHE A 59 -1.71 9.92 -15.39
CA PHE A 59 -2.08 11.09 -14.57
C PHE A 59 -1.02 11.51 -13.55
N LEU A 60 0.26 11.45 -13.92
CA LEU A 60 1.40 11.62 -13.03
C LEU A 60 1.66 13.06 -12.62
N GLU A 61 1.25 14.03 -13.45
CA GLU A 61 1.46 15.46 -13.17
C GLU A 61 0.38 15.99 -12.24
N PRO A 62 0.74 16.64 -11.12
CA PRO A 62 -0.22 17.22 -10.20
C PRO A 62 -1.11 18.28 -10.87
N ASP A 63 -2.41 18.14 -10.71
CA ASP A 63 -3.41 19.12 -11.15
C ASP A 63 -4.57 19.16 -10.15
N GLY A 64 -4.66 20.24 -9.37
CA GLY A 64 -5.70 20.42 -8.34
C GLY A 64 -7.15 20.48 -8.87
N MET A 65 -7.34 20.43 -10.19
CA MET A 65 -8.68 20.29 -10.79
C MET A 65 -9.07 18.82 -10.99
N PHE A 66 -8.13 17.87 -10.87
CA PHE A 66 -8.35 16.43 -11.05
C PHE A 66 -9.18 16.08 -12.29
N PRO A 67 -8.71 16.45 -13.50
CA PRO A 67 -9.53 16.42 -14.72
C PRO A 67 -9.90 15.02 -15.19
N ASN A 68 -9.21 14.00 -14.75
CA ASN A 68 -9.39 12.62 -15.22
C ASN A 68 -10.36 11.81 -14.37
N HIS A 69 -10.13 11.76 -13.08
CA HIS A 69 -11.02 11.16 -12.08
C HIS A 69 -10.70 11.69 -10.67
N ILE A 70 -11.58 11.44 -9.72
CA ILE A 70 -11.31 11.72 -8.31
C ILE A 70 -10.17 10.82 -7.85
N PRO A 71 -9.04 11.36 -7.33
CA PRO A 71 -7.91 10.56 -6.87
C PRO A 71 -8.24 9.89 -5.53
N ASN A 72 -8.89 8.75 -5.59
CA ASN A 72 -9.29 7.96 -4.44
C ASN A 72 -9.39 6.48 -4.86
N PRO A 73 -8.62 5.56 -4.27
CA PRO A 73 -8.66 4.13 -4.56
C PRO A 73 -10.04 3.48 -4.37
N GLU A 74 -10.92 4.04 -3.54
CA GLU A 74 -12.30 3.57 -3.39
C GLU A 74 -13.24 4.06 -4.50
N ASN A 75 -12.82 5.05 -5.31
CA ASN A 75 -13.63 5.55 -6.42
C ASN A 75 -13.63 4.54 -7.56
N LYS A 76 -14.83 4.14 -7.98
CA LYS A 76 -15.00 3.13 -9.03
C LYS A 76 -14.37 3.53 -10.37
N GLN A 77 -14.43 4.80 -10.76
CA GLN A 77 -13.86 5.29 -12.02
C GLN A 77 -12.33 5.26 -11.96
N ALA A 78 -11.74 5.67 -10.83
CA ALA A 78 -10.31 5.61 -10.59
C ALA A 78 -9.81 4.15 -10.61
N MET A 79 -10.47 3.25 -9.90
CA MET A 79 -10.12 1.84 -9.92
C MET A 79 -10.22 1.23 -11.33
N GLN A 80 -11.25 1.57 -12.10
CA GLN A 80 -11.37 1.12 -13.49
C GLN A 80 -10.27 1.66 -14.40
N ALA A 81 -9.76 2.86 -14.15
CA ALA A 81 -8.64 3.43 -14.91
C ALA A 81 -7.38 2.59 -14.70
N ILE A 82 -6.96 2.35 -13.45
CA ILE A 82 -5.77 1.54 -13.17
C ILE A 82 -5.94 0.08 -13.59
N GLN A 83 -7.12 -0.53 -13.45
CA GLN A 83 -7.39 -1.88 -13.98
C GLN A 83 -7.16 -1.95 -15.48
N LYS A 84 -7.69 -0.98 -16.21
CA LYS A 84 -7.51 -0.88 -17.65
C LYS A 84 -6.05 -0.65 -18.04
N ALA A 85 -5.36 0.29 -17.37
CA ALA A 85 -3.94 0.55 -17.60
C ALA A 85 -3.09 -0.72 -17.37
N THR A 86 -3.34 -1.44 -16.27
CA THR A 86 -2.64 -2.68 -15.93
C THR A 86 -2.79 -3.74 -17.02
N ILE A 87 -4.04 -4.02 -17.43
CA ILE A 87 -4.33 -5.04 -18.45
C ILE A 87 -3.78 -4.65 -19.82
N GLN A 88 -4.05 -3.42 -20.28
CA GLN A 88 -3.67 -2.97 -21.62
C GLN A 88 -2.15 -2.91 -21.81
N ASN A 89 -1.43 -2.54 -20.77
CA ASN A 89 0.01 -2.47 -20.79
C ASN A 89 0.68 -3.81 -20.43
N LYS A 90 -0.08 -4.86 -20.11
CA LYS A 90 0.41 -6.16 -19.62
C LYS A 90 1.37 -5.99 -18.44
N ALA A 91 1.00 -5.10 -17.52
CA ALA A 91 1.79 -4.84 -16.34
C ALA A 91 1.65 -6.00 -15.34
N ASP A 92 2.71 -6.27 -14.58
CA ASP A 92 2.71 -7.26 -13.51
C ASP A 92 1.90 -6.75 -12.31
N LEU A 93 1.92 -5.43 -12.09
CA LEU A 93 1.24 -4.76 -10.99
C LEU A 93 0.78 -3.37 -11.42
N GLY A 94 -0.43 -3.00 -11.03
CA GLY A 94 -0.93 -1.62 -11.05
C GLY A 94 -1.03 -1.08 -9.62
N LEU A 95 -0.59 0.16 -9.42
CA LEU A 95 -0.69 0.87 -8.15
C LEU A 95 -1.52 2.13 -8.35
N ILE A 96 -2.43 2.39 -7.43
CA ILE A 96 -3.23 3.61 -7.41
C ILE A 96 -3.12 4.28 -6.05
N PHE A 97 -2.95 5.58 -6.07
CA PHE A 97 -2.85 6.41 -4.88
C PHE A 97 -3.96 7.44 -4.83
N ASP A 98 -4.18 8.01 -3.66
CA ASP A 98 -5.03 9.17 -3.53
C ASP A 98 -4.24 10.49 -3.68
N THR A 99 -4.89 11.61 -3.36
CA THR A 99 -4.37 12.95 -3.65
C THR A 99 -3.00 13.23 -3.02
N ASP A 100 -2.82 12.89 -1.74
CA ASP A 100 -1.65 13.21 -0.91
C ASP A 100 -0.85 11.97 -0.49
N VAL A 101 -1.20 10.82 -1.11
CA VAL A 101 -0.43 9.56 -1.03
C VAL A 101 -0.49 8.90 0.36
N ASP A 102 -1.51 9.20 1.15
CA ASP A 102 -1.75 8.51 2.42
C ASP A 102 -2.56 7.22 2.26
N ARG A 103 -3.17 6.99 1.10
CA ARG A 103 -3.90 5.77 0.73
C ARG A 103 -3.38 5.17 -0.56
N MET A 104 -3.36 3.84 -0.59
CA MET A 104 -3.01 3.09 -1.79
C MET A 104 -3.93 1.89 -1.99
N SER A 105 -3.99 1.44 -3.23
CA SER A 105 -4.52 0.13 -3.60
C SER A 105 -3.73 -0.44 -4.77
N ALA A 106 -3.90 -1.73 -5.01
CA ALA A 106 -3.18 -2.41 -6.07
C ALA A 106 -4.12 -3.19 -6.99
N VAL A 107 -3.62 -3.48 -8.19
CA VAL A 107 -4.29 -4.33 -9.19
C VAL A 107 -3.30 -5.34 -9.70
N PHE A 108 -3.65 -6.62 -9.62
CA PHE A 108 -2.83 -7.69 -10.20
C PHE A 108 -2.86 -7.66 -11.73
N HIS A 109 -1.91 -8.35 -12.36
CA HIS A 109 -1.81 -8.50 -13.82
C HIS A 109 -3.10 -9.05 -14.47
N THR A 110 -3.95 -9.71 -13.69
CA THR A 110 -5.27 -10.21 -14.13
C THR A 110 -6.34 -9.12 -14.19
N GLY A 111 -6.07 -7.92 -13.66
CA GLY A 111 -7.06 -6.85 -13.47
C GLY A 111 -7.85 -6.97 -12.17
N GLU A 112 -7.56 -7.97 -11.32
CA GLU A 112 -8.19 -8.13 -10.03
C GLU A 112 -7.65 -7.09 -9.05
N GLU A 113 -8.56 -6.35 -8.40
CA GLU A 113 -8.21 -5.35 -7.39
C GLU A 113 -7.80 -5.99 -6.06
N VAL A 114 -6.71 -5.51 -5.49
CA VAL A 114 -6.24 -5.83 -4.14
C VAL A 114 -6.61 -4.68 -3.23
N ASN A 115 -7.82 -4.70 -2.72
CA ASN A 115 -8.42 -3.59 -2.00
C ASN A 115 -9.11 -4.07 -0.73
N ARG A 116 -9.45 -3.17 0.20
CA ARG A 116 -10.17 -3.47 1.43
C ARG A 116 -9.53 -4.62 2.23
N ASP A 117 -10.29 -5.66 2.55
CA ASP A 117 -9.79 -6.82 3.30
C ASP A 117 -8.61 -7.52 2.62
N SER A 118 -8.56 -7.50 1.27
CA SER A 118 -7.50 -8.19 0.51
C SER A 118 -6.13 -7.55 0.73
N ILE A 119 -6.05 -6.21 0.78
CA ILE A 119 -4.78 -5.52 1.01
C ILE A 119 -4.32 -5.72 2.45
N ILE A 120 -5.24 -5.68 3.43
CA ILE A 120 -4.93 -5.97 4.84
C ILE A 120 -4.41 -7.40 4.99
N ALA A 121 -5.05 -8.35 4.31
CA ALA A 121 -4.64 -9.75 4.32
C ALA A 121 -3.24 -9.93 3.72
N LEU A 122 -2.94 -9.24 2.61
CA LEU A 122 -1.64 -9.28 1.94
C LEU A 122 -0.53 -8.75 2.85
N PHE A 123 -0.68 -7.55 3.40
CA PHE A 123 0.31 -6.97 4.33
C PHE A 123 0.49 -7.83 5.57
N SER A 124 -0.60 -8.35 6.12
CA SER A 124 -0.54 -9.25 7.28
C SER A 124 0.22 -10.55 6.97
N ALA A 125 0.04 -11.11 5.77
CA ALA A 125 0.75 -12.31 5.34
C ALA A 125 2.26 -12.05 5.16
N ILE A 126 2.63 -10.88 4.65
CA ILE A 126 4.04 -10.46 4.51
C ILE A 126 4.70 -10.31 5.89
N LEU A 127 3.99 -9.70 6.85
CA LEU A 127 4.52 -9.41 8.18
C LEU A 127 4.50 -10.62 9.15
N ALA A 128 3.64 -11.62 8.90
CA ALA A 128 3.45 -12.73 9.81
C ALA A 128 4.72 -13.52 10.16
N PRO A 129 5.65 -13.79 9.23
CA PRO A 129 6.90 -14.49 9.55
C PRO A 129 7.78 -13.75 10.54
N ASP A 130 7.86 -12.42 10.45
CA ASP A 130 8.72 -11.58 11.29
C ASP A 130 8.05 -11.21 12.62
N PHE A 131 6.72 -11.22 12.66
CA PHE A 131 5.93 -10.86 13.84
C PHE A 131 4.92 -11.95 14.23
N PRO A 132 5.35 -13.20 14.51
CA PRO A 132 4.45 -14.31 14.82
C PRO A 132 3.62 -14.02 16.08
N GLY A 133 2.30 -14.28 16.01
CA GLY A 133 1.38 -14.08 17.13
C GLY A 133 1.06 -12.61 17.44
N SER A 134 1.52 -11.67 16.64
CA SER A 134 1.23 -10.24 16.80
C SER A 134 -0.23 -9.89 16.55
N THR A 135 -0.60 -8.67 16.90
CA THR A 135 -1.97 -8.16 16.72
C THR A 135 -2.03 -7.22 15.53
N ILE A 136 -2.90 -7.49 14.57
CA ILE A 136 -3.24 -6.59 13.47
C ILE A 136 -4.47 -5.77 13.88
N VAL A 137 -4.34 -4.45 13.84
CA VAL A 137 -5.44 -3.53 14.17
C VAL A 137 -6.11 -3.06 12.89
N THR A 138 -7.42 -3.21 12.81
CA THR A 138 -8.20 -2.78 11.64
C THR A 138 -9.42 -1.96 12.06
N ASP A 139 -10.07 -1.34 11.10
CA ASP A 139 -11.38 -0.73 11.34
C ASP A 139 -12.48 -1.79 11.60
N SER A 140 -13.63 -1.32 12.07
CA SER A 140 -14.73 -2.18 12.50
C SER A 140 -15.52 -2.83 11.34
N VAL A 141 -15.31 -2.39 10.09
CA VAL A 141 -16.09 -2.87 8.93
C VAL A 141 -15.41 -4.02 8.17
N THR A 142 -14.25 -4.46 8.63
CA THR A 142 -13.58 -5.65 8.08
C THR A 142 -14.41 -6.92 8.31
N SER A 143 -14.27 -7.89 7.41
CA SER A 143 -15.09 -9.10 7.42
C SER A 143 -14.61 -10.18 8.41
N ASP A 144 -15.52 -11.12 8.74
CA ASP A 144 -15.16 -12.30 9.51
C ASP A 144 -14.23 -13.23 8.74
N ARG A 145 -14.21 -13.15 7.40
CA ARG A 145 -13.26 -13.90 6.55
C ARG A 145 -11.84 -13.40 6.79
N LEU A 146 -11.64 -12.10 6.92
CA LEU A 146 -10.34 -11.55 7.28
C LEU A 146 -9.91 -12.02 8.67
N THR A 147 -10.80 -11.96 9.68
CA THR A 147 -10.50 -12.49 11.01
C THR A 147 -10.08 -13.96 10.96
N PHE A 148 -10.83 -14.79 10.23
CA PHE A 148 -10.50 -16.21 10.07
C PHE A 148 -9.12 -16.38 9.43
N PHE A 149 -8.80 -15.62 8.38
CA PHE A 149 -7.52 -15.69 7.70
C PHE A 149 -6.37 -15.31 8.63
N LEU A 150 -6.46 -14.17 9.31
CA LEU A 150 -5.43 -13.70 10.22
C LEU A 150 -5.20 -14.68 11.38
N GLU A 151 -6.28 -15.15 12.02
CA GLU A 151 -6.16 -15.98 13.23
C GLU A 151 -5.89 -17.46 12.92
N LYS A 152 -6.57 -18.04 11.93
CA LYS A 152 -6.51 -19.49 11.67
C LYS A 152 -5.49 -19.87 10.60
N LYS A 153 -5.12 -18.96 9.70
CA LYS A 153 -4.13 -19.24 8.65
C LYS A 153 -2.76 -18.66 8.97
N LEU A 154 -2.72 -17.44 9.51
CA LEU A 154 -1.46 -16.76 9.81
C LEU A 154 -1.03 -16.89 11.28
N GLY A 155 -1.92 -17.31 12.19
CA GLY A 155 -1.62 -17.40 13.63
C GLY A 155 -1.46 -16.05 14.31
N LEU A 156 -1.99 -15.00 13.70
CA LEU A 156 -2.00 -13.63 14.24
C LEU A 156 -3.22 -13.41 15.12
N LYS A 157 -3.31 -12.25 15.75
CA LYS A 157 -4.51 -11.77 16.46
C LYS A 157 -5.15 -10.67 15.66
N HIS A 158 -6.47 -10.64 15.59
CA HIS A 158 -7.22 -9.58 14.90
C HIS A 158 -7.96 -8.70 15.91
N LEU A 159 -7.66 -7.41 15.89
CA LEU A 159 -8.37 -6.40 16.69
C LEU A 159 -9.12 -5.44 15.76
N ARG A 160 -10.43 -5.64 15.61
CA ARG A 160 -11.29 -4.64 14.99
C ARG A 160 -11.55 -3.52 15.98
N TYR A 161 -11.28 -2.30 15.56
CA TYR A 161 -11.40 -1.12 16.38
C TYR A 161 -12.32 -0.07 15.76
N MET A 162 -12.52 0.99 16.43
CA MET A 162 -13.39 2.10 16.01
C MET A 162 -12.87 2.68 14.67
N ARG A 163 -13.77 2.80 13.69
CA ARG A 163 -13.46 3.33 12.37
C ARG A 163 -12.89 4.75 12.46
N GLY A 164 -11.99 5.08 11.53
CA GLY A 164 -11.23 6.31 11.43
C GLY A 164 -9.73 6.01 11.58
N TYR A 165 -8.94 6.35 10.55
CA TYR A 165 -7.52 6.00 10.47
C TYR A 165 -6.75 6.36 11.74
N LYS A 166 -6.99 7.54 12.30
CA LYS A 166 -6.38 7.98 13.54
C LYS A 166 -6.69 7.03 14.70
N ASN A 167 -7.94 6.55 14.83
CA ASN A 167 -8.33 5.63 15.91
C ASN A 167 -7.58 4.31 15.80
N VAL A 168 -7.48 3.77 14.57
CA VAL A 168 -6.83 2.48 14.28
C VAL A 168 -5.32 2.59 14.53
N ILE A 169 -4.68 3.67 14.07
CA ILE A 169 -3.25 3.93 14.25
C ILE A 169 -2.91 4.18 15.73
N ASP A 170 -3.67 5.04 16.42
CA ASP A 170 -3.44 5.32 17.84
C ASP A 170 -3.62 4.04 18.68
N LYS A 171 -4.57 3.17 18.29
CA LYS A 171 -4.75 1.88 18.98
C LYS A 171 -3.57 0.93 18.78
N CYS A 172 -3.03 0.87 17.58
CA CYS A 172 -1.82 0.09 17.29
C CYS A 172 -0.63 0.59 18.12
N ARG A 173 -0.45 1.90 18.20
CA ARG A 173 0.60 2.53 19.02
C ARG A 173 0.41 2.20 20.51
N GLU A 174 -0.82 2.37 21.04
CA GLU A 174 -1.17 2.03 22.43
C GLU A 174 -0.83 0.58 22.78
N LEU A 175 -1.10 -0.38 21.87
CA LEU A 175 -0.78 -1.79 22.09
C LEU A 175 0.74 -1.97 22.24
N ASN A 176 1.53 -1.38 21.37
CA ASN A 176 2.99 -1.48 21.45
C ASN A 176 3.56 -0.82 22.70
N GLU A 177 3.01 0.31 23.16
CA GLU A 177 3.37 0.96 24.41
C GLU A 177 3.09 0.06 25.63
N LYS A 178 2.07 -0.81 25.53
CA LYS A 178 1.73 -1.81 26.56
C LYS A 178 2.50 -3.14 26.40
N GLY A 179 3.46 -3.21 25.49
CA GLY A 179 4.26 -4.41 25.24
C GLY A 179 3.56 -5.48 24.41
N ILE A 180 2.41 -5.15 23.79
CA ILE A 180 1.71 -6.04 22.84
C ILE A 180 2.18 -5.70 21.46
N VAL A 181 2.86 -6.65 20.80
CA VAL A 181 3.38 -6.44 19.44
C VAL A 181 2.23 -6.24 18.45
N SER A 182 2.22 -5.09 17.78
CA SER A 182 1.26 -4.75 16.73
C SER A 182 2.03 -4.04 15.60
N PRO A 183 2.40 -4.73 14.51
CA PRO A 183 3.22 -4.16 13.45
C PRO A 183 2.42 -3.33 12.45
N LEU A 184 1.11 -3.58 12.32
CA LEU A 184 0.25 -3.00 11.29
C LEU A 184 -1.07 -2.49 11.89
N ALA A 185 -1.41 -1.27 11.52
CA ALA A 185 -2.75 -0.70 11.60
C ALA A 185 -3.23 -0.38 10.18
N MET A 186 -4.41 -0.86 9.78
CA MET A 186 -4.90 -0.60 8.43
C MET A 186 -6.41 -0.58 8.36
N GLU A 187 -6.95 0.36 7.57
CA GLU A 187 -8.38 0.47 7.29
C GLU A 187 -8.73 -0.10 5.90
N THR A 188 -9.99 -0.48 5.75
CA THR A 188 -10.54 -0.89 4.46
C THR A 188 -10.53 0.22 3.40
N SER A 189 -10.35 1.47 3.79
CA SER A 189 -10.24 2.64 2.91
C SER A 189 -8.87 2.80 2.23
N GLY A 190 -7.86 2.03 2.67
CA GLY A 190 -6.50 2.10 2.16
C GLY A 190 -5.53 2.89 3.05
N HIS A 191 -6.02 3.58 4.09
CA HIS A 191 -5.14 4.15 5.11
C HIS A 191 -4.41 3.05 5.85
N GLY A 192 -3.12 3.23 6.06
CA GLY A 192 -2.31 2.24 6.74
C GLY A 192 -1.07 2.81 7.39
N ALA A 193 -0.69 2.21 8.52
CA ALA A 193 0.50 2.59 9.25
C ALA A 193 1.28 1.36 9.72
N LEU A 194 2.56 1.35 9.41
CA LEU A 194 3.49 0.34 9.87
C LEU A 194 4.30 0.85 11.07
N LYS A 195 4.54 -0.03 12.03
CA LYS A 195 5.39 0.28 13.18
C LYS A 195 6.77 0.74 12.74
N ASP A 196 7.33 0.10 11.71
CA ASP A 196 8.66 0.40 11.18
C ASP A 196 8.73 1.75 10.45
N ASN A 197 7.58 2.29 10.05
CA ASN A 197 7.44 3.66 9.53
C ASN A 197 6.89 4.62 10.59
N TYR A 198 7.27 4.46 11.85
CA TYR A 198 6.89 5.35 12.97
C TYR A 198 5.37 5.55 13.15
N TYR A 199 4.56 4.63 12.67
CA TYR A 199 3.09 4.71 12.64
C TYR A 199 2.57 5.92 11.82
N LEU A 200 3.31 6.35 10.81
CA LEU A 200 2.82 7.33 9.86
C LEU A 200 1.74 6.70 8.99
N ASP A 201 0.69 7.45 8.72
CA ASP A 201 -0.31 7.11 7.71
C ASP A 201 0.31 7.38 6.34
N ASP A 202 0.65 6.33 5.61
CA ASP A 202 1.57 6.41 4.48
C ASP A 202 1.28 5.31 3.46
N GLY A 203 0.65 5.69 2.37
CA GLY A 203 0.28 4.77 1.28
C GLY A 203 1.44 4.40 0.37
N ALA A 204 2.57 5.11 0.43
CA ALA A 204 3.73 4.84 -0.42
C ALA A 204 4.78 3.94 0.24
N PHE A 205 4.76 3.81 1.58
CA PHE A 205 5.65 2.94 2.35
C PHE A 205 5.15 1.50 2.32
#